data_aa9f86bd65d4ff82f9219d20fdb59458
#
_entry.id   aa9f86bd65d4ff82f9219d20fdb59458
#
_cell.length_a   1.000
_cell.length_b   1.000
_cell.length_c   1.000
_cell.angle_alpha   90.00
_cell.angle_beta   90.00
_cell.angle_gamma   90.00
#
_symmetry.space_group_name_H-M   'P 1'
#
loop_
_entity.id
_entity.type
_entity.pdbx_description
1 polymer ?
#
loop_
_entity_poly.entity_id
_entity_poly.type
_entity_poly.pdbx_seq_one_letter_code
_entity_poly.pdbx_strand_id
1 'polypeptide(L)'
;MALSIEHRLQAERDICAMKHAYLRACDAKDAATFRASFVARGGKLNYGPLGSTDPDGMAEIFRQIALAEHPDGGPVVLDMHHAFMPTIDVTEPPDGESPSHATGTWTLQFRQVDRLSGTEYLATGEYRDVYVREAGRWVMSECDFTVAWSIKRSLGEAEIDFNPSVLGTAH
;
A
#
# COMPACT_ATOMS: atom_id res chain seq x y z
N MET A 1 -2.51 14.79 30.39
CA MET A 1 -3.87 14.17 30.39
C MET A 1 -3.83 13.02 29.38
N ALA A 2 -4.44 11.89 29.69
CA ALA A 2 -4.54 10.79 28.72
C ALA A 2 -5.28 11.25 27.44
N LEU A 3 -4.88 10.72 26.30
CA LEU A 3 -5.54 10.95 24.99
C LEU A 3 -7.04 10.64 25.11
N SER A 4 -7.89 11.58 24.70
CA SER A 4 -9.32 11.33 24.72
C SER A 4 -9.69 10.19 23.77
N ILE A 5 -10.73 9.42 24.09
CA ILE A 5 -11.19 8.33 23.24
C ILE A 5 -11.60 8.84 21.85
N GLU A 6 -12.17 10.03 21.76
CA GLU A 6 -12.56 10.68 20.51
C GLU A 6 -11.35 10.95 19.60
N HIS A 7 -10.28 11.53 20.15
CA HIS A 7 -9.05 11.78 19.39
C HIS A 7 -8.36 10.47 18.95
N ARG A 8 -8.41 9.44 19.78
CA ARG A 8 -7.87 8.11 19.42
C ARG A 8 -8.66 7.52 18.25
N LEU A 9 -9.98 7.44 18.36
CA LEU A 9 -10.84 6.89 17.31
C LEU A 9 -10.74 7.68 16.00
N GLN A 10 -10.63 9.01 16.08
CA GLN A 10 -10.43 9.83 14.89
C GLN A 10 -9.08 9.56 14.23
N ALA A 11 -7.99 9.43 15.00
CA ALA A 11 -6.68 9.08 14.48
C ALA A 11 -6.67 7.69 13.81
N GLU A 12 -7.25 6.69 14.46
CA GLU A 12 -7.39 5.33 13.90
C GLU A 12 -8.16 5.35 12.57
N ARG A 13 -9.29 6.07 12.51
CA ARG A 13 -10.10 6.21 11.29
C ARG A 13 -9.31 6.89 10.17
N ASP A 14 -8.60 7.97 10.47
CA ASP A 14 -7.83 8.72 9.48
C ASP A 14 -6.66 7.89 8.95
N ILE A 15 -5.98 7.13 9.82
CA ILE A 15 -4.92 6.19 9.43
C ILE A 15 -5.47 5.07 8.55
N CYS A 16 -6.62 4.48 8.91
CA CYS A 16 -7.29 3.48 8.07
C CYS A 16 -7.62 4.05 6.68
N ALA A 17 -8.20 5.24 6.62
CA ALA A 17 -8.55 5.90 5.37
C ALA A 17 -7.31 6.14 4.48
N MET A 18 -6.21 6.62 5.07
CA MET A 18 -4.94 6.83 4.39
C MET A 18 -4.37 5.50 3.87
N LYS A 19 -4.34 4.44 4.69
CA LYS A 19 -3.84 3.11 4.28
C LYS A 19 -4.67 2.52 3.15
N HIS A 20 -6.00 2.68 3.18
CA HIS A 20 -6.86 2.23 2.08
C HIS A 20 -6.58 2.98 0.77
N ALA A 21 -6.35 4.31 0.84
CA ALA A 21 -5.97 5.09 -0.33
C ALA A 21 -4.62 4.64 -0.90
N TYR A 22 -3.63 4.39 -0.03
CA TYR A 22 -2.33 3.83 -0.41
C TYR A 22 -2.46 2.48 -1.14
N LEU A 23 -3.23 1.52 -0.61
CA LEU A 23 -3.40 0.20 -1.25
C LEU A 23 -4.09 0.31 -2.61
N ARG A 24 -5.11 1.16 -2.73
CA ARG A 24 -5.76 1.43 -4.02
C ARG A 24 -4.81 2.09 -5.02
N ALA A 25 -3.92 2.97 -4.56
CA ALA A 25 -2.89 3.56 -5.41
C ALA A 25 -1.88 2.51 -5.90
N CYS A 26 -1.54 1.52 -5.07
CA CYS A 26 -0.72 0.37 -5.48
C CYS A 26 -1.39 -0.44 -6.58
N ASP A 27 -2.68 -0.75 -6.45
CA ASP A 27 -3.45 -1.50 -7.45
C ASP A 27 -3.56 -0.74 -8.77
N ALA A 28 -3.89 0.56 -8.69
CA ALA A 28 -4.05 1.44 -9.85
C ALA A 28 -2.72 1.89 -10.48
N LYS A 29 -1.57 1.61 -9.85
CA LYS A 29 -0.26 2.17 -10.22
C LYS A 29 -0.24 3.70 -10.22
N ASP A 30 -1.07 4.32 -9.36
CA ASP A 30 -1.07 5.77 -9.14
C ASP A 30 0.14 6.17 -8.30
N ALA A 31 1.24 6.46 -8.98
CA ALA A 31 2.51 6.82 -8.35
C ALA A 31 2.41 8.12 -7.54
N ALA A 32 1.52 9.03 -7.88
CA ALA A 32 1.35 10.31 -7.19
C ALA A 32 0.67 10.10 -5.83
N THR A 33 -0.47 9.41 -5.79
CA THR A 33 -1.18 9.07 -4.55
C THR A 33 -0.36 8.14 -3.68
N PHE A 34 0.32 7.15 -4.28
CA PHE A 34 1.27 6.29 -3.57
C PHE A 34 2.33 7.13 -2.86
N ARG A 35 3.05 8.00 -3.59
CA ARG A 35 4.12 8.83 -3.01
C ARG A 35 3.60 9.78 -1.94
N ALA A 36 2.40 10.35 -2.12
CA ALA A 36 1.76 11.26 -1.18
C ALA A 36 1.33 10.58 0.13
N SER A 37 1.30 9.24 0.18
CA SER A 37 1.02 8.47 1.40
C SER A 37 2.20 8.40 2.36
N PHE A 38 3.38 8.91 1.96
CA PHE A 38 4.59 8.93 2.77
C PHE A 38 5.03 10.34 3.15
N VAL A 39 5.87 10.41 4.17
CA VAL A 39 6.55 11.67 4.55
C VAL A 39 7.31 12.27 3.38
N ALA A 40 7.45 13.60 3.37
CA ALA A 40 8.13 14.31 2.29
C ALA A 40 9.62 13.91 2.17
N ARG A 41 10.27 13.56 3.27
CA ARG A 41 11.68 13.17 3.30
C ARG A 41 11.93 12.04 4.30
N GLY A 42 12.88 11.15 3.95
CA GLY A 42 13.38 10.12 4.86
C GLY A 42 12.41 8.95 5.10
N GLY A 43 11.37 8.82 4.28
CA GLY A 43 10.48 7.66 4.33
C GLY A 43 11.23 6.36 4.05
N LYS A 44 10.90 5.30 4.79
CA LYS A 44 11.48 3.96 4.63
C LYS A 44 10.43 3.02 4.08
N LEU A 45 10.87 2.18 3.17
CA LEU A 45 10.04 1.19 2.50
C LEU A 45 10.79 -0.13 2.38
N ASN A 46 10.15 -1.22 2.83
CA ASN A 46 10.63 -2.58 2.66
C ASN A 46 9.46 -3.46 2.23
N TYR A 47 9.56 -4.07 1.05
CA TYR A 47 8.55 -4.99 0.52
C TYR A 47 9.07 -6.43 0.44
N GLY A 48 9.97 -6.82 1.34
CA GLY A 48 10.50 -8.16 1.40
C GLY A 48 11.16 -8.59 0.08
N PRO A 49 10.64 -9.63 -0.60
CA PRO A 49 11.22 -10.13 -1.85
C PRO A 49 11.26 -9.12 -3.02
N LEU A 50 10.41 -8.09 -2.99
CA LEU A 50 10.42 -7.00 -3.98
C LEU A 50 11.53 -5.97 -3.70
N GLY A 51 12.25 -6.15 -2.59
CA GLY A 51 13.37 -5.31 -2.21
C GLY A 51 13.01 -4.17 -1.27
N SER A 52 14.04 -3.47 -0.84
CA SER A 52 13.93 -2.26 -0.02
C SER A 52 14.33 -1.07 -0.86
N THR A 53 13.55 -0.01 -0.78
CA THR A 53 13.82 1.26 -1.46
C THR A 53 13.23 2.41 -0.65
N ASP A 54 13.34 3.61 -1.15
CA ASP A 54 12.59 4.75 -0.63
C ASP A 54 11.27 4.96 -1.42
N PRO A 55 10.34 5.77 -0.90
CA PRO A 55 9.07 6.02 -1.57
C PRO A 55 9.20 6.66 -2.96
N ASP A 56 10.23 7.44 -3.21
CA ASP A 56 10.46 8.08 -4.52
C ASP A 56 10.91 7.05 -5.55
N GLY A 57 11.85 6.16 -5.19
CA GLY A 57 12.28 5.06 -6.03
C GLY A 57 11.14 4.09 -6.37
N MET A 58 10.28 3.77 -5.40
CA MET A 58 9.13 2.90 -5.65
C MET A 58 8.06 3.60 -6.51
N ALA A 59 7.82 4.89 -6.33
CA ALA A 59 6.91 5.64 -7.18
C ALA A 59 7.38 5.65 -8.64
N GLU A 60 8.71 5.70 -8.89
CA GLU A 60 9.25 5.58 -10.24
C GLU A 60 9.03 4.17 -10.82
N ILE A 61 9.23 3.12 -10.04
CA ILE A 61 8.90 1.74 -10.45
C ILE A 61 7.42 1.64 -10.85
N PHE A 62 6.51 2.23 -10.08
CA PHE A 62 5.08 2.24 -10.42
C PHE A 62 4.79 2.95 -11.73
N ARG A 63 5.45 4.09 -12.02
CA ARG A 63 5.31 4.77 -13.31
C ARG A 63 5.75 3.88 -14.48
N GLN A 64 6.85 3.17 -14.33
CA GLN A 64 7.34 2.24 -15.37
C GLN A 64 6.36 1.07 -15.59
N ILE A 65 5.81 0.51 -14.52
CA ILE A 65 4.80 -0.57 -14.63
C ILE A 65 3.51 -0.05 -15.28
N ALA A 66 3.06 1.15 -14.90
CA ALA A 66 1.85 1.76 -15.46
C ALA A 66 1.95 2.07 -16.96
N LEU A 67 3.17 2.34 -17.45
CA LEU A 67 3.43 2.58 -18.88
C LEU A 67 3.56 1.29 -19.69
N ALA A 68 3.68 0.13 -19.05
CA ALA A 68 3.81 -1.14 -19.74
C ALA A 68 2.43 -1.62 -20.24
N GLU A 69 2.30 -1.77 -21.55
CA GLU A 69 1.09 -2.26 -22.19
C GLU A 69 1.25 -3.70 -22.71
N HIS A 70 0.23 -4.50 -22.52
CA HIS A 70 0.17 -5.85 -23.10
C HIS A 70 -0.11 -5.76 -24.62
N PRO A 71 0.46 -6.66 -25.48
CA PRO A 71 0.20 -6.65 -26.91
C PRO A 71 -1.27 -6.67 -27.30
N ASP A 72 -2.11 -7.34 -26.52
CA ASP A 72 -3.56 -7.38 -26.72
C ASP A 72 -4.32 -6.20 -26.07
N GLY A 73 -3.59 -5.18 -25.65
CA GLY A 73 -4.09 -3.99 -24.98
C GLY A 73 -4.23 -4.11 -23.47
N GLY A 74 -4.24 -2.96 -22.79
CA GLY A 74 -4.37 -2.83 -21.35
C GLY A 74 -3.10 -3.17 -20.55
N PRO A 75 -3.18 -3.13 -19.22
CA PRO A 75 -2.01 -3.29 -18.36
C PRO A 75 -1.41 -4.70 -18.45
N VAL A 76 -0.08 -4.76 -18.34
CA VAL A 76 0.66 -6.03 -18.23
C VAL A 76 0.39 -6.72 -16.90
N VAL A 77 0.31 -5.93 -15.83
CA VAL A 77 0.19 -6.43 -14.45
C VAL A 77 -1.14 -6.02 -13.86
N LEU A 78 -1.86 -6.98 -13.32
CA LEU A 78 -3.09 -6.76 -12.56
C LEU A 78 -2.82 -7.09 -11.09
N ASP A 79 -2.92 -6.09 -10.23
CA ASP A 79 -2.66 -6.24 -8.79
C ASP A 79 -3.94 -6.06 -7.98
N MET A 80 -3.96 -6.74 -6.84
CA MET A 80 -5.02 -6.59 -5.84
C MET A 80 -4.46 -6.75 -4.44
N HIS A 81 -4.58 -5.70 -3.64
CA HIS A 81 -4.16 -5.68 -2.25
C HIS A 81 -5.39 -5.68 -1.33
N HIS A 82 -5.53 -6.72 -0.51
CA HIS A 82 -6.53 -6.77 0.55
C HIS A 82 -5.83 -6.73 1.91
N ALA A 83 -5.92 -5.59 2.61
CA ALA A 83 -5.45 -5.49 3.98
C ALA A 83 -6.61 -5.67 4.96
N PHE A 84 -6.37 -6.47 5.99
CA PHE A 84 -7.35 -6.86 6.99
C PHE A 84 -6.82 -6.64 8.40
N MET A 85 -7.72 -6.69 9.37
CA MET A 85 -7.44 -6.79 10.80
C MET A 85 -6.39 -5.76 11.28
N PRO A 86 -6.63 -4.46 11.06
CA PRO A 86 -5.70 -3.46 11.56
C PRO A 86 -5.63 -3.49 13.09
N THR A 87 -4.41 -3.41 13.61
CA THR A 87 -4.17 -3.01 14.99
C THR A 87 -3.40 -1.71 14.93
N ILE A 88 -3.99 -0.62 15.40
CA ILE A 88 -3.38 0.71 15.37
C ILE A 88 -3.19 1.17 16.81
N ASP A 89 -1.95 1.51 17.14
CA ASP A 89 -1.56 2.03 18.45
C ASP A 89 -1.14 3.49 18.34
N VAL A 90 -2.01 4.37 18.83
CA VAL A 90 -1.80 5.83 18.79
C VAL A 90 -1.02 6.25 20.01
N THR A 91 0.17 6.83 19.80
CA THR A 91 1.02 7.32 20.87
C THR A 91 0.36 8.49 21.58
N GLU A 92 0.34 8.45 22.92
CA GLU A 92 -0.15 9.56 23.74
C GLU A 92 0.76 10.78 23.56
N PRO A 93 0.18 11.93 23.14
CA PRO A 93 0.95 13.15 23.00
C PRO A 93 1.27 13.77 24.37
N PRO A 94 2.22 14.70 24.43
CA PRO A 94 2.34 15.59 25.59
C PRO A 94 1.01 16.29 25.90
N ASP A 95 0.86 16.76 27.14
CA ASP A 95 -0.40 17.34 27.63
C ASP A 95 -1.00 18.39 26.68
N GLY A 96 -2.24 18.12 26.25
CA GLY A 96 -3.05 19.04 25.46
C GLY A 96 -2.74 19.09 23.96
N GLU A 97 -1.82 18.28 23.46
CA GLU A 97 -1.51 18.21 22.04
C GLU A 97 -2.39 17.17 21.32
N SER A 98 -2.51 17.32 20.00
CA SER A 98 -3.12 16.30 19.15
C SER A 98 -2.13 15.17 18.87
N PRO A 99 -2.59 13.89 18.75
CA PRO A 99 -1.70 12.79 18.43
C PRO A 99 -0.97 13.01 17.11
N SER A 100 0.34 12.75 17.12
CA SER A 100 1.20 12.97 15.96
C SER A 100 1.99 11.72 15.53
N HIS A 101 1.93 10.64 16.32
CA HIS A 101 2.62 9.38 16.05
C HIS A 101 1.69 8.19 16.33
N ALA A 102 1.81 7.15 15.49
CA ALA A 102 1.14 5.87 15.69
C ALA A 102 1.96 4.76 15.03
N THR A 103 1.73 3.53 15.46
CA THR A 103 2.16 2.33 14.76
C THR A 103 0.94 1.52 14.34
N GLY A 104 1.11 0.66 13.33
CA GLY A 104 0.02 -0.22 12.93
C GLY A 104 0.52 -1.50 12.29
N THR A 105 -0.25 -2.56 12.49
CA THR A 105 -0.07 -3.83 11.81
C THR A 105 -1.29 -4.16 10.98
N TRP A 106 -1.08 -4.81 9.83
CA TRP A 106 -2.15 -5.21 8.91
C TRP A 106 -1.82 -6.58 8.34
N THR A 107 -2.78 -7.47 8.30
CA THR A 107 -2.65 -8.69 7.49
C THR A 107 -2.91 -8.33 6.03
N LEU A 108 -1.98 -8.68 5.14
CA LEU A 108 -2.13 -8.50 3.70
C LEU A 108 -2.38 -9.83 3.01
N GLN A 109 -3.34 -9.85 2.10
CA GLN A 109 -3.42 -10.77 0.98
C GLN A 109 -3.18 -9.99 -0.30
N PHE A 110 -2.13 -10.35 -1.01
CA PHE A 110 -1.73 -9.75 -2.29
C PHE A 110 -1.88 -10.77 -3.41
N ARG A 111 -2.49 -10.35 -4.51
CA ARG A 111 -2.59 -11.14 -5.73
C ARG A 111 -2.10 -10.31 -6.89
N GLN A 112 -1.25 -10.90 -7.72
CA GLN A 112 -0.76 -10.31 -8.95
C GLN A 112 -0.94 -11.31 -10.09
N VAL A 113 -1.44 -10.81 -11.21
CA VAL A 113 -1.44 -11.53 -12.49
C VAL A 113 -0.49 -10.80 -13.43
N ASP A 114 0.52 -11.50 -13.92
CA ASP A 114 1.39 -11.04 -15.00
C ASP A 114 0.91 -11.66 -16.30
N ARG A 115 0.33 -10.83 -17.15
CA ARG A 115 -0.27 -11.25 -18.43
C ARG A 115 0.77 -11.61 -19.48
N LEU A 116 1.98 -11.03 -19.45
CA LEU A 116 3.06 -11.37 -20.38
C LEU A 116 3.65 -12.76 -20.10
N SER A 117 3.90 -13.05 -18.83
CA SER A 117 4.45 -14.35 -18.42
C SER A 117 3.36 -15.43 -18.26
N GLY A 118 2.07 -15.05 -18.28
CA GLY A 118 0.96 -15.97 -18.00
C GLY A 118 1.05 -16.59 -16.61
N THR A 119 1.45 -15.81 -15.60
CA THR A 119 1.64 -16.30 -14.23
C THR A 119 0.79 -15.54 -13.24
N GLU A 120 0.42 -16.24 -12.16
CA GLU A 120 -0.20 -15.67 -10.97
C GLU A 120 0.75 -15.81 -9.78
N TYR A 121 0.84 -14.74 -9.01
CA TYR A 121 1.51 -14.70 -7.71
C TYR A 121 0.50 -14.33 -6.64
N LEU A 122 0.38 -15.18 -5.63
CA LEU A 122 -0.38 -14.92 -4.42
C LEU A 122 0.58 -14.87 -3.24
N ALA A 123 0.50 -13.84 -2.43
CA ALA A 123 1.26 -13.74 -1.19
C ALA A 123 0.34 -13.35 -0.05
N THR A 124 0.69 -13.78 1.15
CA THR A 124 0.12 -13.25 2.38
C THR A 124 1.24 -12.91 3.35
N GLY A 125 0.98 -11.96 4.22
CA GLY A 125 1.98 -11.48 5.16
C GLY A 125 1.44 -10.38 6.04
N GLU A 126 2.35 -9.65 6.66
CA GLU A 126 2.05 -8.59 7.60
C GLU A 126 2.78 -7.31 7.21
N TYR A 127 2.03 -6.21 7.20
CA TYR A 127 2.60 -4.88 7.27
C TYR A 127 2.87 -4.49 8.72
N ARG A 128 4.00 -3.83 8.93
CA ARG A 128 4.34 -3.07 10.14
C ARG A 128 4.66 -1.65 9.72
N ASP A 129 3.78 -0.74 10.05
CA ASP A 129 3.85 0.64 9.61
C ASP A 129 4.10 1.59 10.78
N VAL A 130 4.83 2.67 10.51
CA VAL A 130 4.95 3.81 11.42
C VAL A 130 4.31 5.00 10.75
N TYR A 131 3.38 5.62 11.47
CA TYR A 131 2.62 6.79 11.01
C TYR A 131 3.03 8.03 11.77
N VAL A 132 3.08 9.14 11.04
CA VAL A 132 3.32 10.47 11.63
C VAL A 132 2.35 11.48 11.02
N ARG A 133 2.13 12.58 11.75
CA ARG A 133 1.36 13.70 11.21
C ARG A 133 2.28 14.71 10.53
N GLU A 134 2.10 14.92 9.24
CA GLU A 134 2.83 15.91 8.44
C GLU A 134 1.82 16.81 7.72
N ALA A 135 1.97 18.13 7.85
CA ALA A 135 1.06 19.12 7.28
C ALA A 135 -0.45 18.85 7.61
N GLY A 136 -0.72 18.41 8.83
CA GLY A 136 -2.07 18.19 9.35
C GLY A 136 -2.73 16.86 8.97
N ARG A 137 -2.07 15.99 8.20
CA ARG A 137 -2.58 14.68 7.78
C ARG A 137 -1.65 13.54 8.20
N TRP A 138 -2.22 12.36 8.37
CA TRP A 138 -1.45 11.15 8.64
C TRP A 138 -0.77 10.65 7.36
N VAL A 139 0.51 10.29 7.48
CA VAL A 139 1.34 9.68 6.43
C VAL A 139 2.24 8.63 7.04
N MET A 140 2.77 7.72 6.23
CA MET A 140 3.74 6.71 6.66
C MET A 140 5.15 7.29 6.66
N SER A 141 5.87 7.14 7.77
CA SER A 141 7.32 7.32 7.81
C SER A 141 8.07 6.01 7.54
N GLU A 142 7.45 4.88 7.89
CA GLU A 142 7.98 3.54 7.60
C GLU A 142 6.84 2.62 7.17
N CYS A 143 7.11 1.79 6.16
CA CYS A 143 6.22 0.72 5.70
C CYS A 143 7.07 -0.52 5.48
N ASP A 144 6.87 -1.55 6.30
CA ASP A 144 7.59 -2.81 6.24
C ASP A 144 6.60 -3.95 6.00
N PHE A 145 6.80 -4.70 4.91
CA PHE A 145 5.99 -5.86 4.57
C PHE A 145 6.82 -7.13 4.64
N THR A 146 6.42 -8.02 5.52
CA THR A 146 7.00 -9.36 5.64
C THR A 146 6.06 -10.41 5.06
N VAL A 147 6.54 -11.14 4.05
CA VAL A 147 5.82 -12.27 3.45
C VAL A 147 5.83 -13.46 4.42
N ALA A 148 4.66 -13.98 4.77
CA ALA A 148 4.53 -15.21 5.56
C ALA A 148 4.64 -16.45 4.67
N TRP A 149 3.95 -16.45 3.53
CA TRP A 149 4.05 -17.48 2.49
C TRP A 149 3.55 -16.93 1.16
N SER A 150 3.95 -17.57 0.07
CA SER A 150 3.49 -17.22 -1.27
C SER A 150 3.33 -18.45 -2.16
N ILE A 151 2.53 -18.29 -3.21
CA ILE A 151 2.34 -19.27 -4.28
C ILE A 151 2.58 -18.54 -5.60
N LYS A 152 3.40 -19.14 -6.47
CA LYS A 152 3.50 -18.74 -7.87
C LYS A 152 3.11 -19.92 -8.75
N ARG A 153 2.22 -19.68 -9.71
CA ARG A 153 1.76 -20.70 -10.65
C ARG A 153 1.59 -20.17 -12.06
N SER A 154 1.72 -21.05 -13.06
CA SER A 154 1.30 -20.74 -14.41
C SER A 154 -0.23 -20.71 -14.50
N LEU A 155 -0.77 -19.80 -15.28
CA LEU A 155 -2.19 -19.72 -15.59
C LEU A 155 -2.61 -20.69 -16.69
N GLY A 156 -1.64 -21.26 -17.44
CA GLY A 156 -1.93 -22.19 -18.54
C GLY A 156 -2.87 -21.58 -19.59
N GLU A 157 -4.00 -22.22 -19.84
CA GLU A 157 -5.04 -21.78 -20.80
C GLU A 157 -6.13 -20.92 -20.13
N ALA A 158 -5.89 -20.37 -18.94
CA ALA A 158 -6.87 -19.52 -18.28
C ALA A 158 -7.08 -18.22 -19.06
N GLU A 159 -8.34 -17.89 -19.32
CA GLU A 159 -8.73 -16.60 -19.87
C GLU A 159 -8.72 -15.54 -18.79
N ILE A 160 -8.22 -14.34 -19.12
CA ILE A 160 -8.11 -13.21 -18.19
C ILE A 160 -8.94 -12.06 -18.74
N ASP A 161 -10.13 -11.89 -18.19
CA ASP A 161 -10.98 -10.72 -18.44
C ASP A 161 -10.76 -9.67 -17.36
N PHE A 162 -10.70 -8.41 -17.74
CA PHE A 162 -10.60 -7.30 -16.82
C PHE A 162 -11.40 -6.08 -17.28
N ASN A 163 -11.87 -5.28 -16.34
CA ASN A 163 -12.58 -4.04 -16.63
C ASN A 163 -11.65 -2.84 -16.36
N PRO A 164 -11.15 -2.15 -17.40
CA PRO A 164 -10.23 -1.02 -17.25
C PRO A 164 -10.80 0.12 -16.40
N SER A 165 -12.13 0.34 -16.41
CA SER A 165 -12.76 1.41 -15.65
C SER A 165 -12.73 1.19 -14.14
N VAL A 166 -12.49 -0.04 -13.70
CA VAL A 166 -12.39 -0.40 -12.26
C VAL A 166 -10.95 -0.45 -11.79
N LEU A 167 -10.02 -0.81 -12.68
CA LEU A 167 -8.59 -0.95 -12.36
C LEU A 167 -7.88 0.40 -12.17
N GLY A 168 -8.56 1.51 -12.45
CA GLY A 168 -7.99 2.83 -12.26
C GLY A 168 -6.74 3.04 -13.12
N THR A 169 -6.83 2.79 -14.43
CA THR A 169 -5.75 3.16 -15.35
C THR A 169 -5.52 4.67 -15.23
N ALA A 170 -4.39 5.06 -14.66
CA ALA A 170 -3.95 6.44 -14.69
C ALA A 170 -3.81 6.86 -16.17
N HIS A 171 -4.63 7.78 -16.57
CA HIS A 171 -4.52 8.47 -17.87
C HIS A 171 -3.60 9.66 -17.74
#